data_57f8c561ae0b8f806359f275c382668e
#
_entry.id   57f8c561ae0b8f806359f275c382668e
#
_cell.length_a   1.000
_cell.length_b   1.000
_cell.length_c   1.000
_cell.angle_alpha   90.00
_cell.angle_beta   90.00
_cell.angle_gamma   90.00
#
_symmetry.space_group_name_H-M   'P 1'
#
loop_
_entity.id
_entity.type
_entity.pdbx_description
1 polymer ?
#
loop_
_entity_poly.entity_id
_entity_poly.type
_entity_poly.pdbx_seq_one_letter_code
_entity_poly.pdbx_strand_id
1 'polypeptide(L)'
;MRDYIINDKRWEWDVIEPGTKGDELTLEITSETVATYASDARNFNPRYIDASEGEFAMPTTIFREGPLRRHSMAQSAGYTALEVVEENSRQTPFAKCTARWFKPIKVGDTITSCAHVLEKYDKRGSKFVTFRVELTNQDQDKVAEYDYTCIFEYAKGQNLS
;
A
#
# COMPACT_ATOMS: atom_id res chain seq x y z
N MET A 1 13.42 9.16 -9.25
CA MET A 1 12.17 8.62 -9.80
C MET A 1 12.59 7.48 -10.72
N ARG A 2 12.16 6.25 -10.46
CA ARG A 2 12.35 5.18 -11.43
C ARG A 2 11.38 5.41 -12.57
N ASP A 3 11.89 5.51 -13.78
CA ASP A 3 11.06 5.55 -14.99
C ASP A 3 10.45 4.15 -15.17
N TYR A 4 9.19 4.01 -14.82
CA TYR A 4 8.46 2.78 -15.08
C TYR A 4 8.18 2.66 -16.58
N ILE A 5 8.53 1.50 -17.13
CA ILE A 5 8.21 1.19 -18.52
C ILE A 5 6.72 0.82 -18.60
N ILE A 6 5.92 1.70 -19.18
CA ILE A 6 4.52 1.41 -19.48
C ILE A 6 4.51 0.58 -20.77
N ASN A 7 3.90 -0.61 -20.71
CA ASN A 7 3.70 -1.48 -21.86
C ASN A 7 2.23 -1.89 -21.98
N ASP A 8 1.86 -2.50 -23.09
CA ASP A 8 0.49 -2.91 -23.38
C ASP A 8 0.04 -4.15 -22.59
N LYS A 9 0.94 -4.77 -21.83
CA LYS A 9 0.63 -5.95 -21.04
C LYS A 9 -0.06 -5.55 -19.73
N ARG A 10 -1.36 -5.67 -19.69
CA ARG A 10 -2.20 -5.29 -18.55
C ARG A 10 -2.10 -6.33 -17.44
N TRP A 11 -1.93 -5.86 -16.21
CA TRP A 11 -1.90 -6.72 -15.02
C TRP A 11 -3.33 -7.07 -14.60
N GLU A 12 -3.99 -7.88 -15.43
CA GLU A 12 -5.34 -8.36 -15.22
C GLU A 12 -5.38 -9.46 -14.15
N TRP A 13 -6.55 -9.70 -13.58
CA TRP A 13 -6.73 -10.72 -12.53
C TRP A 13 -6.20 -12.10 -12.94
N ASP A 14 -6.39 -12.49 -14.19
CA ASP A 14 -6.00 -13.83 -14.68
C ASP A 14 -4.49 -14.05 -14.63
N VAL A 15 -3.68 -13.00 -14.83
CA VAL A 15 -2.21 -13.08 -14.85
C VAL A 15 -1.55 -12.73 -13.52
N ILE A 16 -2.32 -12.28 -12.53
CA ILE A 16 -1.80 -12.00 -11.19
C ILE A 16 -1.50 -13.31 -10.48
N GLU A 17 -0.28 -13.41 -9.95
CA GLU A 17 0.16 -14.57 -9.18
C GLU A 17 0.40 -14.21 -7.70
N PRO A 18 -0.20 -14.97 -6.75
CA PRO A 18 0.13 -14.83 -5.34
C PRO A 18 1.64 -14.95 -5.09
N GLY A 19 2.17 -14.12 -4.20
CA GLY A 19 3.60 -14.07 -3.92
C GLY A 19 4.39 -13.06 -4.77
N THR A 20 3.79 -12.48 -5.82
CA THR A 20 4.42 -11.38 -6.57
C THR A 20 4.71 -10.21 -5.65
N LYS A 21 5.98 -9.77 -5.62
CA LYS A 21 6.46 -8.69 -4.75
C LYS A 21 6.75 -7.43 -5.54
N GLY A 22 6.54 -6.29 -4.89
CA GLY A 22 7.02 -4.99 -5.36
C GLY A 22 8.41 -4.66 -4.83
N ASP A 23 8.91 -3.49 -5.20
CA ASP A 23 10.14 -2.93 -4.65
C ASP A 23 9.97 -2.58 -3.18
N GLU A 24 11.05 -2.71 -2.41
CA GLU A 24 11.10 -2.17 -1.06
C GLU A 24 11.15 -0.64 -1.09
N LEU A 25 10.50 -0.02 -0.12
CA LEU A 25 10.54 1.40 0.14
C LEU A 25 11.07 1.62 1.55
N THR A 26 12.15 2.38 1.67
CA THR A 26 12.74 2.74 2.97
C THR A 26 12.62 4.23 3.19
N LEU A 27 12.03 4.61 4.32
CA LEU A 27 11.78 5.99 4.70
C LEU A 27 12.22 6.26 6.13
N GLU A 28 12.81 7.42 6.35
CA GLU A 28 13.15 7.92 7.68
C GLU A 28 11.96 8.66 8.29
N ILE A 29 11.62 8.34 9.53
CA ILE A 29 10.53 8.98 10.27
C ILE A 29 11.10 10.17 11.04
N THR A 30 10.81 11.37 10.55
CA THR A 30 11.28 12.62 11.15
C THR A 30 10.14 13.33 11.89
N SER A 31 10.49 14.29 12.75
CA SER A 31 9.50 15.17 13.37
C SER A 31 8.63 15.88 12.34
N GLU A 32 9.22 16.28 11.21
CA GLU A 32 8.51 16.92 10.11
C GLU A 32 7.49 15.97 9.45
N THR A 33 7.88 14.72 9.16
CA THR A 33 6.95 13.75 8.54
C THR A 33 5.78 13.43 9.47
N VAL A 34 6.03 13.30 10.77
CA VAL A 34 4.97 13.07 11.77
C VAL A 34 4.01 14.26 11.85
N ALA A 35 4.55 15.48 11.93
CA ALA A 35 3.75 16.70 12.00
C ALA A 35 2.94 16.94 10.73
N THR A 36 3.55 16.73 9.55
CA THR A 36 2.88 16.89 8.26
C THR A 36 1.72 15.92 8.12
N TYR A 37 1.94 14.64 8.43
CA TYR A 37 0.86 13.65 8.36
C TYR A 37 -0.29 13.98 9.31
N ALA A 38 0.01 14.37 10.56
CA ALA A 38 -1.01 14.76 11.52
C ALA A 38 -1.80 15.98 11.04
N SER A 39 -1.12 16.97 10.50
CA SER A 39 -1.74 18.18 9.94
C SER A 39 -2.64 17.85 8.74
N ASP A 40 -2.18 17.03 7.82
CA ASP A 40 -2.97 16.57 6.66
C ASP A 40 -4.23 15.80 7.09
N ALA A 41 -4.11 15.01 8.16
CA ALA A 41 -5.23 14.30 8.79
C ALA A 41 -6.09 15.21 9.71
N ARG A 42 -5.78 16.51 9.77
CA ARG A 42 -6.43 17.50 10.65
C ARG A 42 -6.37 17.14 12.14
N ASN A 43 -5.31 16.47 12.54
CA ASN A 43 -5.01 16.20 13.95
C ASN A 43 -3.92 17.15 14.43
N PHE A 44 -4.33 18.22 15.08
CA PHE A 44 -3.44 19.28 15.58
C PHE A 44 -3.00 19.05 17.04
N ASN A 45 -3.06 17.81 17.52
CA ASN A 45 -2.58 17.49 18.85
C ASN A 45 -1.07 17.76 18.93
N PRO A 46 -0.60 18.56 19.92
CA PRO A 46 0.81 18.91 20.06
C PRO A 46 1.76 17.72 20.13
N ARG A 47 1.31 16.57 20.63
CA ARG A 47 2.12 15.35 20.68
C ARG A 47 2.61 14.88 19.31
N TYR A 48 1.90 15.25 18.24
CA TYR A 48 2.29 14.92 16.85
C TYR A 48 2.88 16.15 16.15
N ILE A 49 2.26 17.31 16.30
CA ILE A 49 2.69 18.55 15.64
C ILE A 49 4.09 18.97 16.12
N ASP A 50 4.35 18.79 17.42
CA ASP A 50 5.63 19.14 18.07
C ASP A 50 6.43 17.88 18.47
N ALA A 51 6.20 16.76 17.79
CA ALA A 51 6.88 15.50 18.10
C ALA A 51 8.40 15.62 18.00
N SER A 52 9.08 15.16 19.03
CA SER A 52 10.54 15.09 19.11
C SER A 52 11.04 13.65 19.03
N GLU A 53 12.36 13.48 18.99
CA GLU A 53 13.02 12.18 18.91
C GLU A 53 12.45 11.18 19.95
N GLY A 54 12.11 9.99 19.47
CA GLY A 54 11.55 8.91 20.27
C GLY A 54 10.06 8.99 20.55
N GLU A 55 9.37 10.08 20.19
CA GLU A 55 7.93 10.20 20.32
C GLU A 55 7.17 9.48 19.19
N PHE A 56 5.93 9.07 19.48
CA PHE A 56 5.15 8.22 18.60
C PHE A 56 4.50 8.99 17.46
N ALA A 57 4.56 8.41 16.25
CA ALA A 57 3.71 8.82 15.14
C ALA A 57 2.26 8.34 15.34
N MET A 58 1.32 8.94 14.60
CA MET A 58 -0.06 8.44 14.56
C MET A 58 -0.06 6.98 14.05
N PRO A 59 -0.86 6.08 14.64
CA PRO A 59 -0.90 4.68 14.20
C PRO A 59 -1.21 4.50 12.71
N THR A 60 -2.05 5.35 12.14
CA THR A 60 -2.43 5.30 10.72
C THR A 60 -1.34 5.77 9.75
N THR A 61 -0.21 6.24 10.25
CA THR A 61 0.95 6.60 9.43
C THR A 61 1.46 5.42 8.59
N ILE A 62 1.14 4.19 8.99
CA ILE A 62 1.52 2.98 8.23
C ILE A 62 1.00 2.99 6.79
N PHE A 63 -0.13 3.64 6.53
CA PHE A 63 -0.71 3.73 5.19
C PHE A 63 0.02 4.76 4.31
N ARG A 64 0.68 5.73 4.91
CA ARG A 64 1.50 6.72 4.21
C ARG A 64 2.93 6.25 4.04
N GLU A 65 3.55 5.77 5.10
CA GLU A 65 4.97 5.39 5.11
C GLU A 65 5.22 3.98 4.53
N GLY A 66 4.17 3.16 4.46
CA GLY A 66 4.17 1.87 3.79
C GLY A 66 3.05 1.79 2.73
N PRO A 67 3.07 2.61 1.67
CA PRO A 67 2.00 2.63 0.70
C PRO A 67 1.93 1.34 -0.12
N LEU A 68 0.71 0.96 -0.50
CA LEU A 68 0.50 -0.09 -1.48
C LEU A 68 1.01 0.38 -2.86
N ARG A 69 2.05 -0.25 -3.35
CA ARG A 69 2.71 0.11 -4.61
C ARG A 69 2.39 -0.90 -5.72
N ARG A 70 1.12 -0.94 -6.14
CA ARG A 70 0.65 -1.91 -7.15
C ARG A 70 1.42 -1.85 -8.45
N HIS A 71 1.77 -0.65 -8.91
CA HIS A 71 2.53 -0.50 -10.15
C HIS A 71 3.91 -1.17 -10.05
N SER A 72 4.60 -1.03 -8.91
CA SER A 72 5.87 -1.71 -8.67
C SER A 72 5.73 -3.23 -8.72
N MET A 73 4.65 -3.80 -8.15
CA MET A 73 4.38 -5.23 -8.23
C MET A 73 4.08 -5.68 -9.67
N ALA A 74 3.26 -4.93 -10.40
CA ALA A 74 2.99 -5.22 -11.81
C ALA A 74 4.26 -5.23 -12.65
N GLN A 75 5.13 -4.23 -12.47
CA GLN A 75 6.41 -4.11 -13.16
C GLN A 75 7.35 -5.27 -12.86
N SER A 76 7.42 -5.73 -11.61
CA SER A 76 8.25 -6.89 -11.23
C SER A 76 7.83 -8.18 -11.96
N ALA A 77 6.55 -8.28 -12.30
CA ALA A 77 5.99 -9.39 -13.06
C ALA A 77 5.98 -9.17 -14.59
N GLY A 78 6.47 -8.03 -15.07
CA GLY A 78 6.53 -7.69 -16.49
C GLY A 78 5.23 -7.12 -17.07
N TYR A 79 4.36 -6.57 -16.21
CA TYR A 79 3.06 -6.00 -16.58
C TYR A 79 2.95 -4.52 -16.18
N THR A 80 1.91 -3.88 -16.68
CA THR A 80 1.52 -2.52 -16.30
C THR A 80 0.23 -2.57 -15.50
N ALA A 81 0.19 -1.89 -14.36
CA ALA A 81 -1.00 -1.81 -13.52
C ALA A 81 -2.16 -1.16 -14.29
N LEU A 82 -3.38 -1.62 -14.05
CA LEU A 82 -4.57 -1.24 -14.83
C LEU A 82 -4.88 0.25 -14.81
N GLU A 83 -4.55 0.92 -13.69
CA GLU A 83 -4.80 2.35 -13.51
C GLU A 83 -3.84 3.28 -14.26
N VAL A 84 -2.72 2.75 -14.76
CA VAL A 84 -1.68 3.54 -15.45
C VAL A 84 -1.48 3.18 -16.91
N VAL A 85 -2.22 2.21 -17.47
CA VAL A 85 -2.21 1.95 -18.91
C VAL A 85 -2.80 3.15 -19.65
N GLU A 86 -2.23 3.49 -20.81
CA GLU A 86 -2.68 4.66 -21.57
C GLU A 86 -4.09 4.48 -22.14
N GLU A 87 -4.37 3.32 -22.73
CA GLU A 87 -5.68 3.01 -23.29
C GLU A 87 -6.51 2.15 -22.37
N ASN A 88 -7.78 2.51 -22.20
CA ASN A 88 -8.73 1.78 -21.37
C ASN A 88 -8.24 1.55 -19.93
N SER A 89 -7.66 2.58 -19.32
CA SER A 89 -7.28 2.52 -17.91
C SER A 89 -8.48 2.16 -17.05
N ARG A 90 -8.27 1.35 -16.02
CA ARG A 90 -9.33 0.89 -15.15
C ARG A 90 -8.93 0.99 -13.69
N GLN A 91 -9.78 1.59 -12.90
CA GLN A 91 -9.63 1.61 -11.46
C GLN A 91 -9.97 0.24 -10.87
N THR A 92 -9.28 -0.12 -9.80
CA THR A 92 -9.57 -1.31 -9.01
C THR A 92 -10.01 -0.86 -7.62
N PRO A 93 -11.34 -0.67 -7.43
CA PRO A 93 -11.84 -0.08 -6.22
C PRO A 93 -11.49 -0.85 -4.95
N PHE A 94 -11.31 -0.10 -3.88
CA PHE A 94 -11.10 -0.63 -2.55
C PHE A 94 -12.35 -1.37 -2.03
N ALA A 95 -12.15 -2.56 -1.47
CA ALA A 95 -13.22 -3.36 -0.89
C ALA A 95 -13.11 -3.47 0.64
N LYS A 96 -11.92 -3.79 1.15
CA LYS A 96 -11.69 -3.89 2.60
C LYS A 96 -10.21 -3.75 2.91
N CYS A 97 -9.93 -3.39 4.17
CA CYS A 97 -8.59 -3.39 4.74
C CYS A 97 -8.62 -4.02 6.14
N THR A 98 -7.59 -4.78 6.46
CA THR A 98 -7.35 -5.28 7.82
C THR A 98 -5.94 -4.88 8.20
N ALA A 99 -5.77 -4.13 9.28
CA ALA A 99 -4.47 -3.68 9.75
C ALA A 99 -4.14 -4.27 11.12
N ARG A 100 -2.86 -4.54 11.33
CA ARG A 100 -2.30 -5.05 12.60
C ARG A 100 -1.08 -4.23 12.97
N TRP A 101 -1.02 -3.80 14.22
CA TRP A 101 0.12 -3.09 14.79
C TRP A 101 0.80 -3.98 15.82
N PHE A 102 2.12 -4.08 15.74
CA PHE A 102 2.94 -4.88 16.64
C PHE A 102 3.82 -4.02 17.53
N LYS A 103 4.32 -2.90 16.97
CA LYS A 103 5.13 -1.90 17.68
C LYS A 103 4.76 -0.50 17.18
N PRO A 104 4.82 0.52 18.04
CA PRO A 104 4.63 1.89 17.59
C PRO A 104 5.79 2.35 16.70
N ILE A 105 5.48 3.19 15.73
CA ILE A 105 6.48 3.91 14.93
C ILE A 105 6.83 5.21 15.65
N LYS A 106 8.10 5.53 15.72
CA LYS A 106 8.64 6.70 16.45
C LYS A 106 9.44 7.60 15.55
N VAL A 107 9.53 8.87 15.93
CA VAL A 107 10.53 9.78 15.35
C VAL A 107 11.92 9.19 15.58
N GLY A 108 12.73 9.11 14.54
CA GLY A 108 14.04 8.49 14.52
C GLY A 108 14.07 7.07 13.93
N ASP A 109 12.92 6.42 13.78
CA ASP A 109 12.85 5.13 13.12
C ASP A 109 13.13 5.23 11.62
N THR A 110 13.71 4.18 11.07
CA THR A 110 13.80 3.96 9.62
C THR A 110 12.87 2.79 9.28
N ILE A 111 11.84 3.07 8.51
CA ILE A 111 10.81 2.09 8.16
C ILE A 111 11.04 1.58 6.74
N THR A 112 11.15 0.27 6.60
CA THR A 112 11.18 -0.42 5.32
C THR A 112 9.85 -1.12 5.11
N SER A 113 9.19 -0.86 3.97
CA SER A 113 7.95 -1.51 3.59
C SER A 113 8.12 -2.32 2.31
N CYS A 114 7.43 -3.46 2.26
CA CYS A 114 7.35 -4.31 1.09
C CYS A 114 5.90 -4.78 0.92
N ALA A 115 5.43 -4.73 -0.31
CA ALA A 115 4.11 -5.22 -0.68
C ALA A 115 4.20 -6.47 -1.53
N HIS A 116 3.27 -7.40 -1.34
CA HIS A 116 3.13 -8.57 -2.20
C HIS A 116 1.67 -8.94 -2.40
N VAL A 117 1.40 -9.70 -3.45
CA VAL A 117 0.08 -10.31 -3.66
C VAL A 117 -0.09 -11.44 -2.65
N LEU A 118 -1.04 -11.30 -1.74
CA LEU A 118 -1.34 -12.32 -0.73
C LEU A 118 -2.21 -13.44 -1.31
N GLU A 119 -3.30 -13.07 -1.96
CA GLU A 119 -4.25 -14.01 -2.56
C GLU A 119 -5.08 -13.34 -3.65
N LYS A 120 -5.68 -14.15 -4.49
CA LYS A 120 -6.77 -13.75 -5.39
C LYS A 120 -7.92 -14.75 -5.29
N TYR A 121 -9.13 -14.28 -5.44
CA TYR A 121 -10.31 -15.14 -5.36
C TYR A 121 -11.49 -14.58 -6.14
N ASP A 122 -12.40 -15.49 -6.52
CA ASP A 122 -13.72 -15.16 -7.05
C ASP A 122 -14.75 -15.30 -5.93
N LYS A 123 -15.65 -14.35 -5.86
CA LYS A 123 -16.78 -14.39 -4.95
C LYS A 123 -18.03 -13.85 -5.65
N ARG A 124 -19.00 -14.72 -5.89
CA ARG A 124 -20.25 -14.38 -6.56
C ARG A 124 -20.04 -13.75 -7.94
N GLY A 125 -19.01 -14.19 -8.67
CA GLY A 125 -18.67 -13.70 -10.00
C GLY A 125 -17.83 -12.42 -10.04
N SER A 126 -17.58 -11.79 -8.90
CA SER A 126 -16.64 -10.67 -8.80
C SER A 126 -15.26 -11.17 -8.39
N LYS A 127 -14.23 -10.61 -9.01
CA LYS A 127 -12.84 -11.03 -8.84
C LYS A 127 -12.07 -10.06 -7.95
N PHE A 128 -11.44 -10.59 -6.92
CA PHE A 128 -10.75 -9.84 -5.89
C PHE A 128 -9.26 -10.19 -5.84
N VAL A 129 -8.45 -9.21 -5.49
CA VAL A 129 -7.03 -9.40 -5.16
C VAL A 129 -6.77 -8.78 -3.80
N THR A 130 -6.14 -9.52 -2.92
CA THR A 130 -5.65 -9.01 -1.62
C THR A 130 -4.14 -8.86 -1.67
N PHE A 131 -3.68 -7.67 -1.33
CA PHE A 131 -2.27 -7.34 -1.20
C PHE A 131 -1.93 -7.22 0.29
N ARG A 132 -0.74 -7.68 0.66
CA ARG A 132 -0.19 -7.47 2.00
C ARG A 132 0.96 -6.50 1.94
N VAL A 133 0.94 -5.50 2.80
CA VAL A 133 2.06 -4.58 3.03
C VAL A 133 2.60 -4.84 4.43
N GLU A 134 3.90 -5.10 4.52
CA GLU A 134 4.61 -5.33 5.77
C GLU A 134 5.61 -4.22 6.01
N LEU A 135 5.65 -3.69 7.23
CA LEU A 135 6.55 -2.63 7.63
C LEU A 135 7.46 -3.14 8.76
N THR A 136 8.77 -2.94 8.58
CA THR A 136 9.80 -3.25 9.57
C THR A 136 10.59 -2.00 9.92
N ASN A 137 11.12 -1.95 11.15
CA ASN A 137 12.00 -0.87 11.57
C ASN A 137 13.49 -1.23 11.33
N GLN A 138 14.41 -0.36 11.74
CA GLN A 138 15.86 -0.54 11.60
C GLN A 138 16.42 -1.78 12.34
N ASP A 139 15.72 -2.26 13.36
CA ASP A 139 16.09 -3.44 14.14
C ASP A 139 15.53 -4.74 13.53
N GLN A 140 14.94 -4.67 12.35
CA GLN A 140 14.24 -5.77 11.67
C GLN A 140 13.00 -6.28 12.41
N ASP A 141 12.48 -5.51 13.34
CA ASP A 141 11.22 -5.81 13.99
C ASP A 141 10.04 -5.43 13.09
N LYS A 142 9.08 -6.33 12.93
CA LYS A 142 7.83 -6.03 12.27
C LYS A 142 7.05 -5.03 13.13
N VAL A 143 6.78 -3.84 12.61
CA VAL A 143 6.03 -2.79 13.31
C VAL A 143 4.56 -2.82 12.99
N ALA A 144 4.21 -3.11 11.75
CA ALA A 144 2.82 -3.25 11.32
C ALA A 144 2.71 -4.07 10.03
N GLU A 145 1.50 -4.50 9.73
CA GLU A 145 1.12 -5.01 8.41
C GLU A 145 -0.33 -4.65 8.12
N TYR A 146 -0.70 -4.54 6.86
CA TYR A 146 -2.10 -4.45 6.47
C TYR A 146 -2.39 -5.22 5.20
N ASP A 147 -3.60 -5.78 5.15
CA ASP A 147 -4.14 -6.47 4.00
C ASP A 147 -5.15 -5.55 3.32
N TYR A 148 -4.91 -5.27 2.05
CA TYR A 148 -5.71 -4.37 1.23
C TYR A 148 -6.35 -5.15 0.08
N THR A 149 -7.67 -5.25 0.07
CA THR A 149 -8.40 -5.98 -0.96
C THR A 149 -9.06 -5.03 -1.95
N CYS A 150 -8.82 -5.29 -3.24
CA CYS A 150 -9.40 -4.54 -4.35
C CYS A 150 -10.29 -5.42 -5.20
N ILE A 151 -11.29 -4.81 -5.83
CA ILE A 151 -12.13 -5.43 -6.84
C ILE A 151 -11.47 -5.20 -8.20
N PHE A 152 -11.05 -6.29 -8.84
CA PHE A 152 -10.42 -6.24 -10.16
C PHE A 152 -11.45 -6.39 -11.29
N GLU A 153 -12.52 -7.11 -11.05
CA GLU A 153 -13.59 -7.31 -12.01
C GLU A 153 -14.91 -7.51 -11.27
N TYR A 154 -15.96 -6.83 -11.72
CA TYR A 154 -17.30 -7.01 -11.18
C TYR A 154 -18.02 -8.18 -11.85
N ALA A 155 -18.92 -8.82 -11.12
CA ALA A 155 -19.81 -9.82 -11.69
C ALA A 155 -20.60 -9.22 -12.85
N LYS A 156 -20.87 -10.03 -13.88
CA LYS A 156 -21.66 -9.61 -15.04
C LYS A 156 -23.05 -9.14 -14.58
N GLY A 157 -23.47 -7.99 -15.08
CA GLY A 157 -24.76 -7.39 -14.73
C GLY A 157 -24.73 -6.46 -13.50
N GLN A 158 -23.60 -6.31 -12.83
CA GLN A 158 -23.39 -5.27 -11.83
C GLN A 158 -22.78 -4.05 -12.51
N ASN A 159 -23.58 -3.00 -12.64
CA ASN A 159 -23.09 -1.72 -13.11
C ASN A 159 -22.67 -0.88 -11.92
N LEU A 160 -21.51 -0.24 -12.02
CA LEU A 160 -21.17 0.89 -11.17
C LEU A 160 -22.13 2.03 -11.54
N SER A 161 -23.08 2.28 -10.67
CA SER A 161 -23.92 3.47 -10.76
C SER A 161 -23.20 4.64 -10.08
#